data_c1e746957305c50895f6a9c300a3977e
#
_entry.id   c1e746957305c50895f6a9c300a3977e
#
_cell.length_a   1.000
_cell.length_b   1.000
_cell.length_c   1.000
_cell.angle_alpha   90.00
_cell.angle_beta   90.00
_cell.angle_gamma   90.00
#
_symmetry.space_group_name_H-M   'P 1'
#
loop_
_entity.id
_entity.type
_entity.pdbx_description
1 polymer ?
#
loop_
_entity_poly.entity_id
_entity_poly.type
_entity_poly.pdbx_seq_one_letter_code
_entity_poly.pdbx_strand_id
1 'polypeptide(L)'
;ADPSILDDLDTGIDLCLDLTSDLAADVMRRAIQVKATIVSEDFTEQGLRETLNYGHTLGHAIEHAERYRWRHGVAIGIGMMFAAELSRLVRSLSDSDVERHRLILGERLGLPLEYPAGRWETLRATMQRDKKARGTALRFVLLDGIARPTVTTVGDDSLLFAAYQEIAG
;
A
#
# COMPACT_ATOMS: atom_id res chain seq x y z
N ALA A 1 -5.81 -12.87 -2.49
CA ALA A 1 -4.67 -12.92 -1.58
C ALA A 1 -5.04 -13.68 -0.31
N ASP A 2 -4.10 -13.89 0.60
CA ASP A 2 -4.27 -14.65 1.83
C ASP A 2 -4.47 -13.70 3.03
N PRO A 3 -5.73 -13.48 3.49
CA PRO A 3 -6.00 -12.59 4.60
C PRO A 3 -5.51 -13.14 5.96
N SER A 4 -5.29 -14.46 6.09
CA SER A 4 -4.83 -15.05 7.34
C SER A 4 -3.40 -14.63 7.72
N ILE A 5 -2.61 -14.11 6.76
CA ILE A 5 -1.32 -13.47 7.06
C ILE A 5 -1.53 -12.25 7.98
N LEU A 6 -2.60 -11.49 7.77
CA LEU A 6 -2.90 -10.33 8.63
C LEU A 6 -3.35 -10.77 10.03
N ASP A 7 -4.05 -11.90 10.14
CA ASP A 7 -4.47 -12.46 11.45
C ASP A 7 -3.24 -12.90 12.25
N ASP A 8 -2.25 -13.50 11.60
CA ASP A 8 -0.98 -13.86 12.23
C ASP A 8 -0.18 -12.63 12.69
N LEU A 9 -0.17 -11.56 11.90
CA LEU A 9 0.47 -10.29 12.30
C LEU A 9 -0.27 -9.62 13.47
N ASP A 10 -1.59 -9.71 13.53
CA ASP A 10 -2.38 -9.17 14.63
C ASP A 10 -2.11 -9.89 15.95
N THR A 11 -1.97 -11.21 15.92
CA THR A 11 -1.95 -12.05 17.12
C THR A 11 -0.56 -12.55 17.51
N GLY A 12 0.39 -12.61 16.59
CA GLY A 12 1.71 -13.22 16.76
C GLY A 12 2.86 -12.42 16.20
N ILE A 13 2.80 -11.08 16.27
CA ILE A 13 3.80 -10.20 15.64
C ILE A 13 5.24 -10.54 16.05
N ASP A 14 5.50 -10.78 17.33
CA ASP A 14 6.84 -11.09 17.82
C ASP A 14 7.41 -12.35 17.16
N LEU A 15 6.55 -13.38 16.97
CA LEU A 15 6.93 -14.61 16.27
C LEU A 15 7.05 -14.38 14.76
N CYS A 16 6.24 -13.51 14.16
CA CYS A 16 6.36 -13.15 12.75
C CYS A 16 7.67 -12.40 12.44
N LEU A 17 8.20 -11.64 13.39
CA LEU A 17 9.45 -10.90 13.27
C LEU A 17 10.68 -11.72 13.68
N ASP A 18 10.51 -12.81 14.41
CA ASP A 18 11.56 -13.75 14.74
C ASP A 18 11.83 -14.71 13.56
N LEU A 19 12.86 -14.41 12.78
CA LEU A 19 13.24 -15.20 11.59
C LEU A 19 13.61 -16.67 11.91
N THR A 20 13.73 -17.05 13.17
CA THR A 20 13.97 -18.44 13.59
C THR A 20 12.69 -19.19 13.90
N SER A 21 11.55 -18.51 13.95
CA SER A 21 10.26 -19.11 14.28
C SER A 21 9.63 -19.82 13.08
N ASP A 22 8.87 -20.89 13.36
CA ASP A 22 8.08 -21.61 12.35
C ASP A 22 6.97 -20.69 11.77
N LEU A 23 6.43 -19.77 12.57
CA LEU A 23 5.41 -18.82 12.11
C LEU A 23 5.96 -17.84 11.09
N ALA A 24 7.16 -17.28 11.32
CA ALA A 24 7.81 -16.41 10.34
C ALA A 24 8.06 -17.16 9.02
N ALA A 25 8.57 -18.38 9.10
CA ALA A 25 8.80 -19.22 7.93
C ALA A 25 7.47 -19.50 7.17
N ASP A 26 6.39 -19.78 7.87
CA ASP A 26 5.08 -20.03 7.25
C ASP A 26 4.49 -18.76 6.60
N VAL A 27 4.53 -17.61 7.28
CA VAL A 27 4.08 -16.32 6.73
C VAL A 27 4.86 -15.98 5.46
N MET A 28 6.19 -16.12 5.48
CA MET A 28 7.02 -15.89 4.30
C MET A 28 6.67 -16.84 3.15
N ARG A 29 6.50 -18.13 3.43
CA ARG A 29 6.11 -19.13 2.43
C ARG A 29 4.77 -18.77 1.77
N ARG A 30 3.76 -18.40 2.55
CA ARG A 30 2.44 -17.98 2.06
C ARG A 30 2.51 -16.70 1.23
N ALA A 31 3.28 -15.70 1.67
CA ALA A 31 3.49 -14.46 0.92
C ALA A 31 4.17 -14.73 -0.44
N ILE A 32 5.19 -15.61 -0.48
CA ILE A 32 5.83 -16.06 -1.72
C ILE A 32 4.82 -16.78 -2.61
N GLN A 33 3.99 -17.66 -2.04
CA GLN A 33 2.97 -18.40 -2.80
C GLN A 33 1.93 -17.46 -3.44
N VAL A 34 1.43 -16.45 -2.70
CA VAL A 34 0.52 -15.42 -3.23
C VAL A 34 1.17 -14.72 -4.42
N LYS A 35 2.41 -14.26 -4.28
CA LYS A 35 3.13 -13.61 -5.37
C LYS A 35 3.34 -14.53 -6.56
N ALA A 36 3.76 -15.76 -6.33
CA ALA A 36 3.99 -16.74 -7.39
C ALA A 36 2.72 -17.03 -8.18
N THR A 37 1.59 -17.23 -7.49
CA THR A 37 0.28 -17.46 -8.13
C THR A 37 -0.10 -16.28 -9.03
N ILE A 38 -0.06 -15.04 -8.50
CA ILE A 38 -0.43 -13.84 -9.24
C ILE A 38 0.48 -13.64 -10.47
N VAL A 39 1.79 -13.84 -10.32
CA VAL A 39 2.75 -13.70 -11.42
C VAL A 39 2.55 -14.79 -12.48
N SER A 40 2.20 -16.02 -12.07
CA SER A 40 1.94 -17.12 -13.01
C SER A 40 0.66 -16.89 -13.83
N GLU A 41 -0.36 -16.30 -13.23
CA GLU A 41 -1.63 -15.99 -13.88
C GLU A 41 -1.54 -14.75 -14.80
N ASP A 42 -0.64 -13.81 -14.48
CA ASP A 42 -0.43 -12.58 -15.25
C ASP A 42 1.06 -12.27 -15.43
N PHE A 43 1.73 -13.09 -16.25
CA PHE A 43 3.18 -12.97 -16.49
C PHE A 43 3.56 -11.64 -17.17
N THR A 44 2.68 -11.10 -18.02
CA THR A 44 2.93 -9.88 -18.81
C THR A 44 2.40 -8.58 -18.16
N GLU A 45 1.89 -8.66 -16.93
CA GLU A 45 1.39 -7.50 -16.18
C GLU A 45 0.25 -6.74 -16.89
N GLN A 46 -0.78 -7.49 -17.32
CA GLN A 46 -1.92 -6.92 -18.04
C GLN A 46 -3.11 -6.55 -17.13
N GLY A 47 -3.01 -6.74 -15.82
CA GLY A 47 -4.07 -6.38 -14.90
C GLY A 47 -3.92 -6.97 -13.49
N LEU A 48 -4.01 -8.28 -13.35
CA LEU A 48 -3.97 -8.92 -12.03
C LEU A 48 -2.67 -8.62 -11.27
N ARG A 49 -1.54 -8.65 -11.95
CA ARG A 49 -0.23 -8.41 -11.37
C ARG A 49 -0.07 -6.98 -10.84
N GLU A 50 -0.80 -6.01 -11.38
CA GLU A 50 -0.81 -4.65 -10.84
C GLU A 50 -1.24 -4.62 -9.36
N THR A 51 -2.06 -5.59 -8.91
CA THR A 51 -2.54 -5.67 -7.53
C THR A 51 -1.42 -5.85 -6.51
N LEU A 52 -0.25 -6.34 -6.93
CA LEU A 52 0.95 -6.40 -6.09
C LEU A 52 1.53 -5.03 -5.76
N ASN A 53 1.09 -3.98 -6.45
CA ASN A 53 1.57 -2.61 -6.27
C ASN A 53 0.69 -1.78 -5.31
N TYR A 54 0.00 -2.42 -4.35
CA TYR A 54 -0.74 -1.71 -3.31
C TYR A 54 0.19 -0.77 -2.54
N GLY A 55 -0.18 0.52 -2.44
CA GLY A 55 0.64 1.56 -1.82
C GLY A 55 1.79 2.11 -2.67
N HIS A 56 2.14 1.49 -3.79
CA HIS A 56 3.34 1.86 -4.55
C HIS A 56 3.23 3.21 -5.27
N THR A 57 2.05 3.64 -5.69
CA THR A 57 1.89 4.91 -6.42
C THR A 57 2.38 6.11 -5.60
N LEU A 58 1.96 6.24 -4.34
CA LEU A 58 2.48 7.28 -3.45
C LEU A 58 3.85 6.89 -2.89
N GLY A 59 4.07 5.62 -2.54
CA GLY A 59 5.35 5.15 -1.99
C GLY A 59 6.55 5.49 -2.87
N HIS A 60 6.47 5.23 -4.18
CA HIS A 60 7.54 5.60 -5.13
C HIS A 60 7.70 7.13 -5.25
N ALA A 61 6.60 7.90 -5.16
CA ALA A 61 6.70 9.35 -5.15
C ALA A 61 7.46 9.87 -3.90
N ILE A 62 7.24 9.25 -2.75
CA ILE A 62 7.98 9.53 -1.52
C ILE A 62 9.46 9.15 -1.69
N GLU A 63 9.76 7.94 -2.17
CA GLU A 63 11.15 7.52 -2.41
C GLU A 63 11.89 8.51 -3.31
N HIS A 64 11.25 8.95 -4.40
CA HIS A 64 11.82 9.95 -5.31
C HIS A 64 12.02 11.29 -4.60
N ALA A 65 11.03 11.80 -3.84
CA ALA A 65 11.11 13.05 -3.11
C ALA A 65 12.22 13.03 -2.05
N GLU A 66 12.44 11.89 -1.42
CA GLU A 66 13.49 11.64 -0.41
C GLU A 66 14.83 11.19 -1.03
N ARG A 67 14.95 11.23 -2.36
CA ARG A 67 16.16 10.84 -3.11
C ARG A 67 16.62 9.42 -2.77
N TYR A 68 15.66 8.49 -2.59
CA TYR A 68 15.89 7.07 -2.24
C TYR A 68 16.69 6.85 -0.95
N ARG A 69 16.67 7.83 -0.03
CA ARG A 69 17.32 7.71 1.29
C ARG A 69 16.47 6.95 2.30
N TRP A 70 15.18 6.89 2.08
CA TRP A 70 14.27 6.12 2.91
C TRP A 70 14.26 4.65 2.47
N ARG A 71 14.05 3.76 3.44
CA ARG A 71 13.88 2.34 3.12
C ARG A 71 12.57 2.15 2.37
N HIS A 72 12.59 1.32 1.33
CA HIS A 72 11.42 1.03 0.49
C HIS A 72 10.18 0.68 1.31
N GLY A 73 10.28 -0.27 2.27
CA GLY A 73 9.14 -0.69 3.09
C GLY A 73 8.51 0.44 3.92
N VAL A 74 9.31 1.44 4.35
CA VAL A 74 8.80 2.62 5.05
C VAL A 74 7.95 3.48 4.12
N ALA A 75 8.46 3.80 2.93
CA ALA A 75 7.73 4.60 1.94
C ALA A 75 6.45 3.88 1.47
N ILE A 76 6.53 2.55 1.26
CA ILE A 76 5.36 1.75 0.88
C ILE A 76 4.34 1.66 2.02
N GLY A 77 4.75 1.57 3.29
CA GLY A 77 3.83 1.58 4.44
C GLY A 77 2.96 2.84 4.47
N ILE A 78 3.58 4.02 4.28
CA ILE A 78 2.84 5.30 4.15
C ILE A 78 1.94 5.27 2.91
N GLY A 79 2.44 4.76 1.78
CA GLY A 79 1.66 4.62 0.55
C GLY A 79 0.46 3.67 0.71
N MET A 80 0.60 2.60 1.51
CA MET A 80 -0.52 1.69 1.83
C MET A 80 -1.57 2.39 2.69
N MET A 81 -1.14 3.19 3.68
CA MET A 81 -2.08 3.96 4.51
C MET A 81 -2.86 4.98 3.68
N PHE A 82 -2.17 5.73 2.80
CA PHE A 82 -2.81 6.60 1.83
C PHE A 82 -3.82 5.85 0.93
N ALA A 83 -3.43 4.69 0.41
CA ALA A 83 -4.31 3.90 -0.44
C ALA A 83 -5.53 3.34 0.31
N ALA A 84 -5.41 3.05 1.61
CA ALA A 84 -6.52 2.65 2.46
C ALA A 84 -7.51 3.81 2.66
N GLU A 85 -7.03 5.02 2.99
CA GLU A 85 -7.86 6.21 3.11
C GLU A 85 -8.54 6.58 1.77
N LEU A 86 -7.80 6.51 0.67
CA LEU A 86 -8.38 6.72 -0.65
C LEU A 86 -9.42 5.65 -0.99
N SER A 87 -9.21 4.40 -0.58
CA SER A 87 -10.20 3.33 -0.75
C SER A 87 -11.47 3.60 0.05
N ARG A 88 -11.37 4.15 1.26
CA ARG A 88 -12.51 4.59 2.07
C ARG A 88 -13.34 5.64 1.34
N LEU A 89 -12.68 6.63 0.73
CA LEU A 89 -13.35 7.72 0.00
C LEU A 89 -13.96 7.28 -1.35
N VAL A 90 -13.31 6.36 -2.06
CA VAL A 90 -13.64 6.04 -3.45
C VAL A 90 -14.34 4.69 -3.60
N ARG A 91 -14.04 3.71 -2.72
CA ARG A 91 -14.50 2.32 -2.82
C ARG A 91 -15.34 1.87 -1.62
N SER A 92 -15.62 2.78 -0.68
CA SER A 92 -16.37 2.47 0.55
C SER A 92 -15.71 1.39 1.41
N LEU A 93 -14.37 1.35 1.45
CA LEU A 93 -13.64 0.55 2.42
C LEU A 93 -14.12 0.94 3.83
N SER A 94 -14.35 -0.03 4.70
CA SER A 94 -14.87 0.25 6.04
C SER A 94 -13.82 0.97 6.92
N ASP A 95 -14.29 1.81 7.85
CA ASP A 95 -13.41 2.46 8.82
C ASP A 95 -12.63 1.42 9.65
N SER A 96 -13.24 0.27 9.94
CA SER A 96 -12.57 -0.82 10.66
C SER A 96 -11.42 -1.43 9.85
N ASP A 97 -11.54 -1.52 8.52
CA ASP A 97 -10.46 -2.00 7.67
C ASP A 97 -9.31 -0.98 7.60
N VAL A 98 -9.63 0.32 7.56
CA VAL A 98 -8.63 1.40 7.63
C VAL A 98 -7.89 1.36 8.96
N GLU A 99 -8.62 1.24 10.07
CA GLU A 99 -8.03 1.14 11.40
C GLU A 99 -7.14 -0.10 11.56
N ARG A 100 -7.53 -1.21 10.94
CA ARG A 100 -6.69 -2.42 10.90
C ARG A 100 -5.36 -2.17 10.17
N HIS A 101 -5.34 -1.34 9.13
CA HIS A 101 -4.08 -0.92 8.49
C HIS A 101 -3.20 -0.12 9.46
N ARG A 102 -3.80 0.83 10.22
CA ARG A 102 -3.07 1.61 11.23
C ARG A 102 -2.46 0.71 12.30
N LEU A 103 -3.26 -0.20 12.83
CA LEU A 103 -2.82 -1.15 13.84
C LEU A 103 -1.63 -1.99 13.34
N ILE A 104 -1.79 -2.65 12.17
CA ILE A 104 -0.75 -3.56 11.67
C ILE A 104 0.51 -2.80 11.26
N LEU A 105 0.37 -1.76 10.43
CA LEU A 105 1.53 -1.05 9.89
C LEU A 105 2.19 -0.18 10.97
N GLY A 106 1.40 0.56 11.76
CA GLY A 106 1.91 1.48 12.75
C GLY A 106 2.30 0.81 14.06
N GLU A 107 1.34 0.16 14.73
CA GLU A 107 1.59 -0.35 16.07
C GLU A 107 2.35 -1.68 16.07
N ARG A 108 1.99 -2.62 15.18
CA ARG A 108 2.63 -3.94 15.15
C ARG A 108 4.00 -3.93 14.47
N LEU A 109 4.09 -3.30 13.31
CA LEU A 109 5.32 -3.25 12.53
C LEU A 109 6.19 -2.02 12.85
N GLY A 110 5.70 -1.05 13.64
CA GLY A 110 6.43 0.14 14.03
C GLY A 110 6.81 1.06 12.89
N LEU A 111 6.05 1.03 11.78
CA LEU A 111 6.29 1.90 10.64
C LEU A 111 5.72 3.30 10.88
N PRO A 112 6.40 4.38 10.45
CA PRO A 112 5.77 5.70 10.40
C PRO A 112 4.64 5.65 9.39
N LEU A 113 3.50 6.25 9.73
CA LEU A 113 2.31 6.32 8.86
C LEU A 113 2.04 7.72 8.35
N GLU A 114 2.83 8.70 8.79
CA GLU A 114 2.67 10.10 8.47
C GLU A 114 3.78 10.59 7.51
N TYR A 115 3.43 11.59 6.70
CA TYR A 115 4.36 12.28 5.84
C TYR A 115 4.11 13.80 5.92
N PRO A 116 5.15 14.69 5.81
CA PRO A 116 4.99 16.11 6.06
C PRO A 116 3.92 16.78 5.20
N ALA A 117 2.96 17.46 5.83
CA ALA A 117 1.77 18.06 5.22
C ALA A 117 2.08 18.96 3.99
N GLY A 118 3.17 19.75 4.06
CA GLY A 118 3.56 20.69 2.98
C GLY A 118 4.16 20.05 1.72
N ARG A 119 4.18 18.73 1.60
CA ARG A 119 4.85 18.02 0.49
C ARG A 119 3.89 17.55 -0.61
N TRP A 120 2.59 17.77 -0.46
CA TRP A 120 1.58 17.28 -1.40
C TRP A 120 1.88 17.62 -2.86
N GLU A 121 2.12 18.90 -3.18
CA GLU A 121 2.35 19.32 -4.56
C GLU A 121 3.56 18.62 -5.20
N THR A 122 4.62 18.38 -4.43
CA THR A 122 5.80 17.65 -4.89
C THR A 122 5.47 16.19 -5.19
N LEU A 123 4.75 15.53 -4.30
CA LEU A 123 4.34 14.14 -4.47
C LEU A 123 3.38 13.98 -5.65
N ARG A 124 2.37 14.86 -5.74
CA ARG A 124 1.41 14.88 -6.84
C ARG A 124 2.11 15.05 -8.19
N ALA A 125 3.01 16.02 -8.29
CA ALA A 125 3.78 16.25 -9.52
C ALA A 125 4.67 15.05 -9.89
N THR A 126 5.20 14.34 -8.91
CA THR A 126 6.02 13.14 -9.11
C THR A 126 5.16 11.97 -9.60
N MET A 127 4.01 11.70 -8.96
CA MET A 127 3.06 10.70 -9.42
C MET A 127 2.59 10.96 -10.86
N GLN A 128 2.35 12.23 -11.21
CA GLN A 128 1.93 12.61 -12.57
C GLN A 128 3.04 12.45 -13.61
N ARG A 129 4.32 12.61 -13.26
CA ARG A 129 5.45 12.41 -14.19
C ARG A 129 5.64 10.95 -14.55
N ASP A 130 5.59 10.09 -13.58
CA ASP A 130 5.68 8.63 -13.81
C ASP A 130 4.58 8.16 -14.77
N LYS A 131 3.42 8.79 -14.69
CA LYS A 131 2.24 8.56 -15.49
C LYS A 131 2.32 9.06 -16.94
N LYS A 132 2.96 10.20 -17.23
CA LYS A 132 3.08 10.70 -18.63
C LYS A 132 3.73 9.68 -19.56
N ALA A 133 4.45 8.72 -18.98
CA ALA A 133 4.98 7.56 -19.71
C ALA A 133 3.91 6.46 -20.00
N ARG A 134 2.74 6.47 -19.33
CA ARG A 134 1.76 5.36 -19.38
C ARG A 134 0.30 5.77 -19.67
N GLY A 135 -0.05 7.08 -19.86
CA GLY A 135 -1.44 7.55 -20.13
C GLY A 135 -1.89 8.71 -19.22
N THR A 136 -3.14 9.19 -19.33
CA THR A 136 -3.57 10.49 -18.76
C THR A 136 -4.17 10.51 -17.34
N ALA A 137 -4.53 9.38 -16.71
CA ALA A 137 -5.13 9.36 -15.36
C ALA A 137 -4.32 8.55 -14.33
N LEU A 138 -4.24 8.97 -13.03
CA LEU A 138 -3.51 8.28 -11.97
C LEU A 138 -4.23 6.95 -11.64
N ARG A 139 -3.49 5.86 -11.67
CA ARG A 139 -3.99 4.54 -11.34
C ARG A 139 -3.48 4.15 -9.95
N PHE A 140 -4.39 3.64 -9.16
CA PHE A 140 -4.10 3.14 -7.81
C PHE A 140 -4.63 1.73 -7.66
N VAL A 141 -3.92 0.91 -6.92
CA VAL A 141 -4.51 -0.28 -6.34
C VAL A 141 -5.26 0.15 -5.10
N LEU A 142 -6.57 -0.01 -5.10
CA LEU A 142 -7.46 0.29 -3.98
C LEU A 142 -8.13 -0.99 -3.48
N LEU A 143 -8.84 -0.94 -2.37
CA LEU A 143 -9.49 -2.08 -1.76
C LEU A 143 -11.01 -1.90 -1.70
N ASP A 144 -11.74 -2.94 -2.10
CA ASP A 144 -13.18 -3.10 -1.83
C ASP A 144 -13.43 -3.79 -0.47
N GLY A 145 -12.40 -4.13 0.26
CA GLY A 145 -12.30 -4.82 1.53
C GLY A 145 -10.96 -5.53 1.63
N ILE A 146 -10.60 -6.02 2.81
CA ILE A 146 -9.35 -6.77 3.01
C ILE A 146 -9.27 -7.92 1.99
N ALA A 147 -8.10 -8.09 1.39
CA ALA A 147 -7.79 -9.09 0.36
C ALA A 147 -8.62 -8.96 -0.95
N ARG A 148 -9.32 -7.87 -1.17
CA ARG A 148 -10.08 -7.59 -2.40
C ARG A 148 -9.55 -6.35 -3.13
N PRO A 149 -8.34 -6.43 -3.73
CA PRO A 149 -7.73 -5.33 -4.45
C PRO A 149 -8.42 -5.11 -5.79
N THR A 150 -8.50 -3.85 -6.20
CA THR A 150 -8.99 -3.41 -7.51
C THR A 150 -8.12 -2.28 -8.05
N VAL A 151 -7.85 -2.29 -9.36
CA VAL A 151 -7.14 -1.20 -10.01
C VAL A 151 -8.13 -0.11 -10.41
N THR A 152 -7.99 1.06 -9.83
CA THR A 152 -8.93 2.18 -9.99
C THR A 152 -8.20 3.41 -10.52
N THR A 153 -8.79 4.05 -11.52
CA THR A 153 -8.33 5.35 -12.00
C THR A 153 -9.01 6.46 -11.20
N VAL A 154 -8.23 7.33 -10.56
CA VAL A 154 -8.75 8.48 -9.81
C VAL A 154 -8.26 9.75 -10.49
N GLY A 155 -9.21 10.53 -11.00
CA GLY A 155 -8.95 11.80 -11.69
C GLY A 155 -9.28 13.03 -10.85
N ASP A 156 -9.96 12.85 -9.72
CA ASP A 156 -10.36 13.94 -8.82
C ASP A 156 -9.23 14.23 -7.82
N ASP A 157 -8.54 15.34 -8.05
CA ASP A 157 -7.45 15.81 -7.18
C ASP A 157 -7.92 16.13 -5.76
N SER A 158 -9.19 16.48 -5.56
CA SER A 158 -9.74 16.78 -4.22
C SER A 158 -9.81 15.53 -3.34
N LEU A 159 -10.17 14.38 -3.92
CA LEU A 159 -10.18 13.09 -3.23
C LEU A 159 -8.75 12.63 -2.89
N LEU A 160 -7.81 12.83 -3.81
CA LEU A 160 -6.40 12.52 -3.56
C LEU A 160 -5.83 13.38 -2.44
N PHE A 161 -6.14 14.69 -2.44
CA PHE A 161 -5.70 15.58 -1.38
C PHE A 161 -6.37 15.24 -0.03
N ALA A 162 -7.67 14.93 -0.02
CA ALA A 162 -8.36 14.51 1.19
C ALA A 162 -7.72 13.23 1.80
N ALA A 163 -7.43 12.22 0.98
CA ALA A 163 -6.71 11.03 1.45
C ALA A 163 -5.30 11.35 1.98
N TYR A 164 -4.62 12.32 1.36
CA TYR A 164 -3.31 12.76 1.83
C TYR A 164 -3.37 13.48 3.18
N GLN A 165 -4.42 14.27 3.44
CA GLN A 165 -4.61 14.94 4.72
C GLN A 165 -4.73 13.97 5.90
N GLU A 166 -5.26 12.76 5.69
CA GLU A 166 -5.38 11.72 6.72
C GLU A 166 -4.03 11.10 7.13
N ILE A 167 -2.98 11.32 6.33
CA ILE A 167 -1.61 10.85 6.60
C ILE A 167 -0.62 12.01 6.74
N ALA A 168 -1.10 13.25 6.81
CA ALA A 168 -0.27 14.44 6.93
C ALA A 168 0.02 14.76 8.39
N GLY A 169 1.33 14.78 8.78
CA GLY A 169 1.81 15.13 10.11
C GLY A 169 2.82 16.29 10.11
#